data_3c278c191c31d68deb3303282fa3af77
#
_entry.id   3c278c191c31d68deb3303282fa3af77
#
_cell.length_a   1.000
_cell.length_b   1.000
_cell.length_c   1.000
_cell.angle_alpha   90.00
_cell.angle_beta   90.00
_cell.angle_gamma   90.00
#
_symmetry.space_group_name_H-M   'P 1'
#
loop_
_entity.id
_entity.type
_entity.pdbx_description
1 polymer ?
#
loop_
_entity_poly.entity_id
_entity_poly.type
_entity_poly.pdbx_seq_one_letter_code
_entity_poly.pdbx_strand_id
1 'polypeptide(L)'
;SRGLGDVYKRQAFIPSKAKFMIRDCKMVAEKNKINFKFNSYFPIKSLNLMRGVFVAAEDGIKDLYIDKIFNAVWVDGLNMNDEIVVEKVLKNIDINPKTFVLRAQSQNIKNQLRSKTNDAYKKGIFGAPTFIVKDKIFWGQDRLQYAIAEAIK
;
A
#
# COMPACT_ATOMS: atom_id res chain seq x y z
N SER A 1 24.53 -15.15 3.94
CA SER A 1 23.10 -15.44 4.18
C SER A 1 22.27 -14.68 3.18
N ARG A 2 21.69 -15.38 2.21
CA ARG A 2 20.73 -14.80 1.24
C ARG A 2 19.44 -14.56 2.01
N GLY A 3 19.09 -13.28 2.24
CA GLY A 3 17.97 -12.90 3.08
C GLY A 3 16.61 -13.30 2.50
N LEU A 4 15.63 -13.50 3.37
CA LEU A 4 14.22 -13.80 3.05
C LEU A 4 13.61 -12.86 1.97
N GLY A 5 14.13 -11.64 1.82
CA GLY A 5 13.72 -10.70 0.77
C GLY A 5 13.94 -11.18 -0.66
N ASP A 6 14.92 -12.05 -0.92
CA ASP A 6 15.16 -12.61 -2.26
C ASP A 6 14.15 -13.71 -2.63
N VAL A 7 13.61 -14.42 -1.66
CA VAL A 7 12.59 -15.45 -1.87
C VAL A 7 11.26 -14.81 -2.27
N TYR A 8 10.88 -13.69 -1.64
CA TYR A 8 9.65 -12.97 -1.98
C TYR A 8 9.74 -12.29 -3.36
N LYS A 9 10.88 -11.72 -3.72
CA LYS A 9 11.11 -11.21 -5.08
C LYS A 9 10.93 -12.30 -6.13
N ARG A 10 11.42 -13.50 -5.88
CA ARG A 10 11.29 -14.64 -6.80
C ARG A 10 9.85 -15.11 -6.99
N GLN A 11 9.00 -15.08 -5.96
CA GLN A 11 7.60 -15.52 -6.08
C GLN A 11 6.75 -14.54 -6.92
N ALA A 12 6.96 -13.23 -6.81
CA ALA A 12 6.27 -12.24 -7.64
C ALA A 12 6.69 -12.30 -9.11
N PHE A 13 7.86 -12.91 -9.41
CA PHE A 13 8.43 -12.98 -10.76
C PHE A 13 8.31 -14.37 -11.42
N ILE A 14 7.54 -15.30 -10.86
CA ILE A 14 7.16 -16.52 -11.61
C ILE A 14 6.15 -16.10 -12.68
N PRO A 15 6.48 -16.22 -13.99
CA PRO A 15 5.65 -15.63 -15.06
C PRO A 15 4.18 -16.09 -15.05
N SER A 16 3.95 -17.38 -14.80
CA SER A 16 2.60 -17.93 -14.71
C SER A 16 1.79 -17.38 -13.54
N LYS A 17 2.45 -17.19 -12.38
CA LYS A 17 1.82 -16.62 -11.18
C LYS A 17 1.54 -15.12 -11.37
N ALA A 18 2.46 -14.38 -11.97
CA ALA A 18 2.25 -12.97 -12.29
C ALA A 18 1.07 -12.78 -13.26
N LYS A 19 1.01 -13.59 -14.31
CA LYS A 19 -0.11 -13.58 -15.27
C LYS A 19 -1.45 -13.91 -14.60
N PHE A 20 -1.47 -14.88 -13.72
CA PHE A 20 -2.66 -15.24 -12.93
C PHE A 20 -3.09 -14.07 -12.06
N MET A 21 -2.18 -13.48 -11.27
CA MET A 21 -2.47 -12.35 -10.38
C MET A 21 -3.06 -11.15 -11.12
N ILE A 22 -2.50 -10.80 -12.28
CA ILE A 22 -3.01 -9.67 -13.09
C ILE A 22 -4.45 -9.95 -13.52
N ARG A 23 -4.75 -11.17 -13.98
CA ARG A 23 -6.10 -11.58 -14.37
C ARG A 23 -7.05 -11.57 -13.18
N ASP A 24 -6.62 -12.09 -12.05
CA ASP A 24 -7.42 -12.17 -10.82
C ASP A 24 -7.77 -10.76 -10.30
N CYS A 25 -6.80 -9.86 -10.24
CA CYS A 25 -7.04 -8.46 -9.86
C CYS A 25 -8.05 -7.77 -10.79
N LYS A 26 -7.95 -7.98 -12.10
CA LYS A 26 -8.93 -7.43 -13.06
C LYS A 26 -10.34 -7.98 -12.84
N MET A 27 -10.47 -9.28 -12.68
CA MET A 27 -11.76 -9.94 -12.43
C MET A 27 -12.42 -9.41 -11.15
N VAL A 28 -11.64 -9.25 -10.07
CA VAL A 28 -12.15 -8.71 -8.81
C VAL A 28 -12.53 -7.24 -8.94
N ALA A 29 -11.74 -6.44 -9.64
CA ALA A 29 -12.04 -5.03 -9.89
C ALA A 29 -13.32 -4.86 -10.72
N GLU A 30 -13.48 -5.63 -11.79
CA GLU A 30 -14.69 -5.64 -12.63
C GLU A 30 -15.93 -6.02 -11.82
N LYS A 31 -15.86 -7.11 -11.04
CA LYS A 31 -16.96 -7.54 -10.17
C LYS A 31 -17.41 -6.44 -9.21
N ASN A 32 -16.46 -5.67 -8.67
CA ASN A 32 -16.71 -4.61 -7.69
C ASN A 32 -16.88 -3.21 -8.33
N LYS A 33 -16.85 -3.12 -9.66
CA LYS A 33 -16.96 -1.84 -10.42
C LYS A 33 -15.87 -0.82 -10.00
N ILE A 34 -14.66 -1.31 -9.74
CA ILE A 34 -13.51 -0.51 -9.36
C ILE A 34 -12.66 -0.25 -10.60
N ASN A 35 -12.29 1.00 -10.86
CA ASN A 35 -11.32 1.33 -11.89
C ASN A 35 -9.95 0.77 -11.49
N PHE A 36 -9.42 -0.13 -12.31
CA PHE A 36 -8.14 -0.77 -12.05
C PHE A 36 -7.31 -0.92 -13.31
N LYS A 37 -6.06 -0.48 -13.22
CA LYS A 37 -5.06 -0.68 -14.26
C LYS A 37 -3.79 -1.25 -13.63
N PHE A 38 -3.36 -2.44 -14.07
CA PHE A 38 -2.10 -2.97 -13.61
C PHE A 38 -0.95 -2.04 -14.04
N ASN A 39 -0.16 -1.58 -13.07
CA ASN A 39 0.89 -0.60 -13.32
C ASN A 39 2.11 -1.27 -13.96
N SER A 40 2.54 -0.77 -15.14
CA SER A 40 3.69 -1.29 -15.88
C SER A 40 5.04 -1.04 -15.17
N TYR A 41 5.08 -0.13 -14.20
CA TYR A 41 6.26 0.18 -13.39
C TYR A 41 6.31 -0.63 -12.10
N PHE A 42 5.37 -1.56 -11.89
CA PHE A 42 5.39 -2.46 -10.73
C PHE A 42 6.61 -3.42 -10.80
N PRO A 43 7.34 -3.64 -9.68
CA PRO A 43 7.08 -3.19 -8.32
C PRO A 43 7.52 -1.74 -8.06
N ILE A 44 6.68 -0.99 -7.35
CA ILE A 44 6.94 0.40 -6.94
C ILE A 44 7.75 0.42 -5.63
N LYS A 45 8.74 1.31 -5.56
CA LYS A 45 9.53 1.57 -4.33
C LYS A 45 8.69 2.38 -3.34
N SER A 46 7.81 1.72 -2.61
CA SER A 46 6.77 2.35 -1.80
C SER A 46 7.23 2.93 -0.46
N LEU A 47 8.48 2.74 -0.04
CA LEU A 47 8.93 3.14 1.31
C LEU A 47 8.69 4.62 1.62
N ASN A 48 9.03 5.52 0.69
CA ASN A 48 8.82 6.95 0.88
C ASN A 48 7.34 7.33 0.83
N LEU A 49 6.56 6.66 -0.01
CA LEU A 49 5.10 6.83 -0.06
C LEU A 49 4.45 6.40 1.26
N MET A 50 4.91 5.28 1.85
CA MET A 50 4.45 4.82 3.17
C MET A 50 4.82 5.79 4.30
N ARG A 51 6.00 6.41 4.26
CA ARG A 51 6.38 7.47 5.20
C ARG A 51 5.49 8.70 5.04
N GLY A 52 5.13 9.03 3.80
CA GLY A 52 4.20 10.13 3.49
C GLY A 52 2.83 9.98 4.16
N VAL A 53 2.36 8.74 4.41
CA VAL A 53 1.11 8.51 5.15
C VAL A 53 1.14 9.12 6.55
N PHE A 54 2.28 9.05 7.25
CA PHE A 54 2.43 9.63 8.58
C PHE A 54 2.49 11.15 8.55
N VAL A 55 3.19 11.72 7.55
CA VAL A 55 3.20 13.18 7.34
C VAL A 55 1.78 13.69 7.05
N ALA A 56 1.06 13.01 6.16
CA ALA A 56 -0.32 13.35 5.82
C ALA A 56 -1.28 13.19 7.00
N ALA A 57 -1.01 12.24 7.91
CA ALA A 57 -1.78 12.08 9.15
C ALA A 57 -1.56 13.26 10.12
N GLU A 58 -0.30 13.74 10.26
CA GLU A 58 0.00 14.94 11.04
C GLU A 58 -0.70 16.19 10.47
N ASP A 59 -0.88 16.25 9.15
CA ASP A 59 -1.54 17.35 8.45
C ASP A 59 -3.08 17.20 8.36
N GLY A 60 -3.66 16.11 8.90
CA GLY A 60 -5.09 15.84 8.85
C GLY A 60 -5.66 15.42 7.49
N ILE A 61 -4.80 15.10 6.53
CA ILE A 61 -5.17 14.77 5.14
C ILE A 61 -4.82 13.32 4.75
N LYS A 62 -4.67 12.44 5.73
CA LYS A 62 -4.22 11.06 5.54
C LYS A 62 -5.03 10.32 4.47
N ASP A 63 -6.34 10.35 4.56
CA ASP A 63 -7.21 9.57 3.68
C ASP A 63 -7.17 10.12 2.25
N LEU A 64 -7.17 11.43 2.08
CA LEU A 64 -6.96 12.07 0.78
C LEU A 64 -5.63 11.68 0.15
N TYR A 65 -4.54 11.68 0.93
CA TYR A 65 -3.23 11.28 0.46
C TYR A 65 -3.22 9.81 0.01
N ILE A 66 -3.75 8.91 0.82
CA ILE A 66 -3.82 7.48 0.51
C ILE A 66 -4.58 7.27 -0.80
N ASP A 67 -5.77 7.85 -0.94
CA ASP A 67 -6.60 7.71 -2.14
C ASP A 67 -5.87 8.23 -3.39
N LYS A 68 -5.21 9.38 -3.30
CA LYS A 68 -4.45 9.93 -4.43
C LYS A 68 -3.26 9.07 -4.84
N ILE A 69 -2.52 8.55 -3.87
CA ILE A 69 -1.39 7.64 -4.17
C ILE A 69 -1.88 6.32 -4.78
N PHE A 70 -2.95 5.72 -4.24
CA PHE A 70 -3.53 4.51 -4.82
C PHE A 70 -4.06 4.74 -6.24
N ASN A 71 -4.76 5.85 -6.48
CA ASN A 71 -5.23 6.22 -7.81
C ASN A 71 -4.08 6.44 -8.79
N ALA A 72 -3.04 7.17 -8.40
CA ALA A 72 -1.85 7.37 -9.22
C ALA A 72 -1.19 6.04 -9.63
N VAL A 73 -1.13 5.07 -8.71
CA VAL A 73 -0.54 3.75 -8.97
C VAL A 73 -1.47 2.85 -9.78
N TRP A 74 -2.73 2.69 -9.37
CA TRP A 74 -3.60 1.60 -9.83
C TRP A 74 -4.75 2.02 -10.74
N VAL A 75 -4.97 3.33 -10.94
CA VAL A 75 -5.95 3.86 -11.89
C VAL A 75 -5.22 4.54 -13.04
N ASP A 76 -4.35 5.50 -12.74
CA ASP A 76 -3.64 6.30 -13.74
C ASP A 76 -2.40 5.56 -14.28
N GLY A 77 -1.85 4.61 -13.55
CA GLY A 77 -0.69 3.81 -13.93
C GLY A 77 0.59 4.63 -14.01
N LEU A 78 0.75 5.63 -13.14
CA LEU A 78 1.90 6.53 -13.13
C LEU A 78 3.17 5.84 -12.61
N ASN A 79 4.34 6.31 -13.08
CA ASN A 79 5.63 5.86 -12.56
C ASN A 79 5.94 6.51 -11.21
N MET A 80 5.39 5.95 -10.14
CA MET A 80 5.63 6.44 -8.78
C MET A 80 7.01 6.10 -8.21
N ASN A 81 7.92 5.56 -9.04
CA ASN A 81 9.36 5.48 -8.75
C ASN A 81 10.10 6.78 -9.11
N ASP A 82 9.48 7.64 -9.93
CA ASP A 82 10.01 8.92 -10.38
C ASP A 82 9.57 10.04 -9.42
N GLU A 83 10.54 10.72 -8.82
CA GLU A 83 10.30 11.80 -7.85
C GLU A 83 9.53 12.97 -8.48
N ILE A 84 9.77 13.27 -9.77
CA ILE A 84 9.05 14.35 -10.48
C ILE A 84 7.57 14.01 -10.59
N VAL A 85 7.25 12.73 -10.85
CA VAL A 85 5.86 12.27 -10.93
C VAL A 85 5.19 12.34 -9.56
N VAL A 86 5.88 11.90 -8.51
CA VAL A 86 5.39 11.98 -7.12
C VAL A 86 5.13 13.44 -6.73
N GLU A 87 6.05 14.35 -7.05
CA GLU A 87 5.87 15.79 -6.79
C GLU A 87 4.61 16.35 -7.47
N LYS A 88 4.35 15.96 -8.72
CA LYS A 88 3.13 16.40 -9.43
C LYS A 88 1.86 15.90 -8.76
N VAL A 89 1.85 14.64 -8.32
CA VAL A 89 0.70 14.07 -7.59
C VAL A 89 0.45 14.81 -6.28
N LEU A 90 1.51 15.14 -5.52
CA LEU A 90 1.40 15.91 -4.28
C LEU A 90 0.88 17.33 -4.51
N LYS A 91 1.34 18.01 -5.55
CA LYS A 91 0.85 19.35 -5.92
C LYS A 91 -0.65 19.36 -6.26
N ASN A 92 -1.17 18.29 -6.86
CA ASN A 92 -2.59 18.17 -7.22
C ASN A 92 -3.52 18.04 -6.00
N ILE A 93 -2.97 17.91 -4.79
CA ILE A 93 -3.70 17.88 -3.52
C ILE A 93 -3.17 18.96 -2.55
N ASP A 94 -2.68 20.07 -3.12
CA ASP A 94 -2.21 21.26 -2.42
C ASP A 94 -1.08 21.02 -1.39
N ILE A 95 -0.32 19.93 -1.56
CA ILE A 95 0.87 19.64 -0.74
C ILE A 95 2.09 20.28 -1.39
N ASN A 96 2.88 21.01 -0.61
CA ASN A 96 4.22 21.42 -1.03
C ASN A 96 5.17 20.21 -1.02
N PRO A 97 5.63 19.71 -2.19
CA PRO A 97 6.38 18.46 -2.26
C PRO A 97 7.70 18.52 -1.51
N LYS A 98 8.41 19.65 -1.58
CA LYS A 98 9.74 19.78 -0.97
C LYS A 98 9.68 19.63 0.55
N THR A 99 8.79 20.36 1.20
CA THR A 99 8.60 20.27 2.66
C THR A 99 8.06 18.92 3.07
N PHE A 100 7.14 18.36 2.30
CA PHE A 100 6.56 17.06 2.58
C PHE A 100 7.61 15.92 2.52
N VAL A 101 8.44 15.90 1.47
CA VAL A 101 9.50 14.90 1.31
C VAL A 101 10.55 15.03 2.41
N LEU A 102 10.95 16.25 2.78
CA LEU A 102 11.87 16.48 3.90
C LEU A 102 11.31 15.92 5.22
N ARG A 103 10.03 16.18 5.53
CA ARG A 103 9.37 15.63 6.72
C ARG A 103 9.32 14.10 6.67
N ALA A 104 9.00 13.50 5.51
CA ALA A 104 8.98 12.05 5.32
C ALA A 104 10.37 11.41 5.53
N GLN A 105 11.44 12.14 5.37
CA GLN A 105 12.82 11.69 5.66
C GLN A 105 13.26 11.94 7.11
N SER A 106 12.46 12.61 7.93
CA SER A 106 12.79 12.86 9.33
C SER A 106 12.89 11.55 10.13
N GLN A 107 13.72 11.57 11.19
CA GLN A 107 13.90 10.40 12.05
C GLN A 107 12.60 10.03 12.79
N ASN A 108 11.79 11.03 13.15
CA ASN A 108 10.49 10.83 13.77
C ASN A 108 9.56 9.99 12.87
N ILE A 109 9.37 10.38 11.63
CA ILE A 109 8.51 9.66 10.67
C ILE A 109 9.05 8.25 10.37
N LYS A 110 10.37 8.09 10.23
CA LYS A 110 10.99 6.76 10.09
C LYS A 110 10.70 5.85 11.29
N ASN A 111 10.76 6.41 12.50
CA ASN A 111 10.47 5.66 13.73
C ASN A 111 8.98 5.31 13.83
N GLN A 112 8.07 6.22 13.46
CA GLN A 112 6.63 5.94 13.43
C GLN A 112 6.30 4.77 12.51
N LEU A 113 6.82 4.76 11.26
CA LEU A 113 6.61 3.64 10.33
C LEU A 113 7.18 2.33 10.88
N ARG A 114 8.40 2.36 11.45
CA ARG A 114 9.03 1.19 12.06
C ARG A 114 8.19 0.64 13.21
N SER A 115 7.73 1.51 14.11
CA SER A 115 6.89 1.12 15.25
C SER A 115 5.60 0.45 14.77
N LYS A 116 4.88 1.05 13.84
CA LYS A 116 3.63 0.48 13.28
C LYS A 116 3.86 -0.86 12.59
N THR A 117 4.98 -1.01 11.87
CA THR A 117 5.34 -2.28 11.24
C THR A 117 5.63 -3.35 12.29
N ASN A 118 6.36 -3.01 13.35
CA ASN A 118 6.62 -3.93 14.46
C ASN A 118 5.35 -4.31 15.23
N ASP A 119 4.45 -3.37 15.43
CA ASP A 119 3.16 -3.63 16.10
C ASP A 119 2.30 -4.59 15.26
N ALA A 120 2.28 -4.40 13.94
CA ALA A 120 1.62 -5.33 13.02
C ALA A 120 2.23 -6.72 13.09
N TYR A 121 3.56 -6.81 13.07
CA TYR A 121 4.28 -8.08 13.19
C TYR A 121 3.98 -8.81 14.51
N LYS A 122 4.00 -8.08 15.65
CA LYS A 122 3.67 -8.65 16.97
C LYS A 122 2.24 -9.19 17.05
N LYS A 123 1.31 -8.61 16.26
CA LYS A 123 -0.07 -9.10 16.11
C LYS A 123 -0.21 -10.27 15.16
N GLY A 124 0.89 -10.79 14.60
CA GLY A 124 0.88 -11.90 13.65
C GLY A 124 0.47 -11.51 12.23
N ILE A 125 0.44 -10.23 11.89
CA ILE A 125 0.11 -9.76 10.54
C ILE A 125 1.30 -10.02 9.62
N PHE A 126 1.09 -10.76 8.54
CA PHE A 126 2.10 -11.15 7.56
C PHE A 126 1.79 -10.68 6.14
N GLY A 127 0.66 -10.04 5.91
CA GLY A 127 0.24 -9.55 4.59
C GLY A 127 -0.91 -8.56 4.66
N ALA A 128 -1.27 -7.98 3.52
CA ALA A 128 -2.35 -7.00 3.38
C ALA A 128 -3.29 -7.40 2.23
N PRO A 129 -4.60 -7.11 2.36
CA PRO A 129 -5.27 -6.58 3.56
C PRO A 129 -5.37 -7.63 4.66
N THR A 130 -5.34 -7.17 5.92
CA THR A 130 -5.58 -8.01 7.10
C THR A 130 -6.63 -7.34 7.98
N PHE A 131 -7.62 -8.09 8.41
CA PHE A 131 -8.66 -7.66 9.34
C PHE A 131 -8.45 -8.38 10.66
N ILE A 132 -8.53 -7.67 11.78
CA ILE A 132 -8.47 -8.22 13.12
C ILE A 132 -9.81 -7.94 13.79
N VAL A 133 -10.51 -8.99 14.21
CA VAL A 133 -11.77 -8.92 14.95
C VAL A 133 -11.61 -9.71 16.22
N LYS A 134 -11.70 -9.01 17.36
CA LYS A 134 -11.34 -9.58 18.68
C LYS A 134 -9.88 -10.07 18.63
N ASP A 135 -9.64 -11.36 18.72
CA ASP A 135 -8.33 -12.03 18.66
C ASP A 135 -8.05 -12.79 17.35
N LYS A 136 -9.02 -12.76 16.41
CA LYS A 136 -8.95 -13.51 15.16
C LYS A 136 -8.42 -12.68 14.01
N ILE A 137 -7.55 -13.29 13.22
CA ILE A 137 -6.96 -12.69 12.00
C ILE A 137 -7.65 -13.24 10.77
N PHE A 138 -8.06 -12.34 9.86
CA PHE A 138 -8.60 -12.67 8.54
C PHE A 138 -7.72 -11.98 7.50
N TRP A 139 -6.96 -12.77 6.74
CA TRP A 139 -6.05 -12.27 5.71
C TRP A 139 -6.61 -12.48 4.32
N GLY A 140 -6.61 -11.42 3.53
CA GLY A 140 -7.07 -11.39 2.15
C GLY A 140 -8.40 -10.63 1.98
N GLN A 141 -8.57 -10.01 0.83
CA GLN A 141 -9.79 -9.28 0.48
C GLN A 141 -11.04 -10.18 0.49
N ASP A 142 -10.86 -11.44 0.12
CA ASP A 142 -11.90 -12.47 0.08
C ASP A 142 -12.32 -12.98 1.46
N ARG A 143 -11.67 -12.50 2.53
CA ARG A 143 -11.98 -12.80 3.92
C ARG A 143 -12.76 -11.69 4.64
N LEU A 144 -13.03 -10.57 3.98
CA LEU A 144 -13.77 -9.46 4.57
C LEU A 144 -15.15 -9.89 5.09
N GLN A 145 -15.90 -10.70 4.34
CA GLN A 145 -17.23 -11.18 4.76
C GLN A 145 -17.17 -12.01 6.05
N TYR A 146 -16.14 -12.83 6.21
CA TYR A 146 -15.93 -13.62 7.43
C TYR A 146 -15.56 -12.73 8.62
N ALA A 147 -14.76 -11.68 8.40
CA ALA A 147 -14.42 -10.72 9.43
C ALA A 147 -15.66 -9.93 9.88
N ILE A 148 -16.51 -9.50 8.95
CA ILE A 148 -17.80 -8.84 9.25
C ILE A 148 -18.70 -9.78 10.04
N ALA A 149 -18.87 -11.02 9.57
CA ALA A 149 -19.69 -12.02 10.28
C ALA A 149 -19.20 -12.30 11.72
N GLU A 150 -17.89 -12.24 11.95
CA GLU A 150 -17.34 -12.37 13.31
C GLU A 150 -17.56 -11.12 14.17
N ALA A 151 -17.54 -9.93 13.55
CA ALA A 151 -17.72 -8.67 14.27
C ALA A 151 -19.13 -8.46 14.81
N ILE A 152 -20.14 -9.05 14.18
CA ILE A 152 -21.56 -8.93 14.56
C ILE A 152 -22.04 -10.02 15.53
N LYS A 153 -21.19 -10.97 15.89
CA LYS A 153 -21.42 -11.92 16.99
C LYS A 153 -21.14 -11.26 18.35
#